data_a1166dc671ffc220bab71a21f4836a00
#
_entry.id   a1166dc671ffc220bab71a21f4836a00
#
_cell.length_a   1.000
_cell.length_b   1.000
_cell.length_c   1.000
_cell.angle_alpha   90.00
_cell.angle_beta   90.00
_cell.angle_gamma   90.00
#
_symmetry.space_group_name_H-M   'P 1'
#
loop_
_entity.id
_entity.type
_entity.pdbx_description
1 polymer ?
#
loop_
_entity_poly.entity_id
_entity_poly.type
_entity_poly.pdbx_seq_one_letter_code
_entity_poly.pdbx_strand_id
1 'polypeptide(L)'
;MKSFLAIAFWFISFGVSAQVFDVPHESDGPTRTLLIEAQKPKALVLLYPGGGGLLKLQDDGKTRNRHTFVRSVDLWSQYQIDAVLVDTPYDLGDLRRGDRRDRADHLARVGEVIEFYKKKFNLPVWIFGHSMGTSTATYFANKVKTNSLAGIIIAGTVRTASLDDDVKFPVLAIHHINDQCAGTPPSASEDIIASRPKNTVSRLEIIEGGASDGNVCDSFAYHGFNQTEPEFIKRAAQFILSH
;
A
#
# COMPACT_ATOMS: atom_id res chain seq x y z
N MET A 1 -55.59 -19.81 -21.89
CA MET A 1 -54.21 -19.56 -22.34
C MET A 1 -53.58 -18.60 -21.33
N LYS A 2 -52.65 -19.08 -20.47
CA LYS A 2 -51.93 -18.24 -19.50
C LYS A 2 -50.55 -17.98 -20.09
N SER A 3 -50.31 -16.71 -20.48
CA SER A 3 -48.98 -16.29 -20.98
C SER A 3 -48.02 -16.09 -19.79
N PHE A 4 -46.99 -16.89 -19.75
CA PHE A 4 -45.85 -16.68 -18.82
C PHE A 4 -44.91 -15.64 -19.43
N LEU A 5 -44.80 -14.50 -18.77
CA LEU A 5 -43.80 -13.47 -19.10
C LEU A 5 -42.45 -13.90 -18.45
N ALA A 6 -41.51 -14.34 -19.26
CA ALA A 6 -40.16 -14.63 -18.79
C ALA A 6 -39.36 -13.32 -18.65
N ILE A 7 -39.10 -12.91 -17.43
CA ILE A 7 -38.19 -11.77 -17.14
C ILE A 7 -36.77 -12.29 -17.22
N ALA A 8 -36.06 -11.92 -18.27
CA ALA A 8 -34.63 -12.19 -18.41
C ALA A 8 -33.83 -11.20 -17.51
N PHE A 9 -33.26 -11.71 -16.43
CA PHE A 9 -32.30 -10.96 -15.65
C PHE A 9 -30.95 -10.95 -16.38
N TRP A 10 -30.58 -9.80 -16.93
CA TRP A 10 -29.23 -9.56 -17.44
C TRP A 10 -28.31 -9.33 -16.26
N PHE A 11 -27.49 -10.31 -15.94
CA PHE A 11 -26.34 -10.13 -15.05
C PHE A 11 -25.27 -9.34 -15.81
N ILE A 12 -25.18 -8.04 -15.56
CA ILE A 12 -24.05 -7.24 -16.00
C ILE A 12 -22.88 -7.66 -15.13
N SER A 13 -21.99 -8.47 -15.66
CA SER A 13 -20.72 -8.82 -15.03
C SER A 13 -19.80 -7.60 -15.16
N PHE A 14 -19.68 -6.82 -14.12
CA PHE A 14 -18.72 -5.73 -14.05
C PHE A 14 -17.34 -6.33 -13.73
N GLY A 15 -16.52 -6.47 -14.74
CA GLY A 15 -15.12 -6.86 -14.55
C GLY A 15 -14.33 -5.77 -13.83
N VAL A 16 -13.47 -6.15 -12.91
CA VAL A 16 -12.42 -5.27 -12.36
C VAL A 16 -11.50 -4.90 -13.53
N SER A 17 -11.31 -3.60 -13.78
CA SER A 17 -10.38 -3.12 -14.81
C SER A 17 -8.98 -3.03 -14.21
N ALA A 18 -8.01 -3.58 -14.90
CA ALA A 18 -6.58 -3.49 -14.54
C ALA A 18 -5.84 -2.75 -15.66
N GLN A 19 -5.08 -1.71 -15.31
CA GLN A 19 -4.34 -0.88 -16.27
C GLN A 19 -2.92 -0.62 -15.81
N VAL A 20 -1.95 -0.82 -16.71
CA VAL A 20 -0.55 -0.46 -16.49
C VAL A 20 -0.31 0.97 -16.95
N PHE A 21 0.39 1.75 -16.12
CA PHE A 21 0.85 3.09 -16.45
C PHE A 21 2.35 3.18 -16.18
N ASP A 22 3.04 3.85 -17.07
CA ASP A 22 4.43 4.25 -16.90
C ASP A 22 4.46 5.75 -16.58
N VAL A 23 4.65 6.08 -15.29
CA VAL A 23 4.72 7.46 -14.80
C VAL A 23 6.10 8.03 -15.13
N PRO A 24 6.19 9.11 -15.92
CA PRO A 24 7.48 9.68 -16.34
C PRO A 24 8.36 10.11 -15.17
N HIS A 25 9.66 10.02 -15.35
CA HIS A 25 10.69 10.58 -14.47
C HIS A 25 11.81 11.20 -15.33
N GLU A 26 12.40 12.30 -14.87
CA GLU A 26 13.31 13.12 -15.70
C GLU A 26 14.62 12.42 -16.08
N SER A 27 15.23 11.64 -15.18
CA SER A 27 16.62 11.19 -15.33
C SER A 27 16.79 9.72 -15.71
N ASP A 28 15.77 8.91 -15.56
CA ASP A 28 15.82 7.45 -15.77
C ASP A 28 14.51 6.94 -16.37
N GLY A 29 14.38 5.63 -16.53
CA GLY A 29 13.13 5.00 -16.93
C GLY A 29 11.95 5.37 -16.04
N PRO A 30 10.73 5.27 -16.54
CA PRO A 30 9.51 5.62 -15.80
C PRO A 30 9.31 4.75 -14.56
N THR A 31 8.48 5.21 -13.64
CA THR A 31 7.94 4.38 -12.56
C THR A 31 6.72 3.63 -13.07
N ARG A 32 6.82 2.32 -13.19
CA ARG A 32 5.71 1.48 -13.65
C ARG A 32 4.72 1.23 -12.52
N THR A 33 3.44 1.30 -12.85
CA THR A 33 2.35 1.08 -11.88
C THR A 33 1.27 0.20 -12.49
N LEU A 34 0.56 -0.56 -11.65
CA LEU A 34 -0.63 -1.31 -12.02
C LEU A 34 -1.81 -0.81 -11.19
N LEU A 35 -2.76 -0.17 -11.85
CA LEU A 35 -4.03 0.26 -11.27
C LEU A 35 -5.05 -0.87 -11.35
N ILE A 36 -5.70 -1.17 -10.24
CA ILE A 36 -6.92 -1.98 -10.13
C ILE A 36 -8.07 -1.05 -9.77
N GLU A 37 -8.98 -0.84 -10.70
CA GLU A 37 -10.08 0.10 -10.54
C GLU A 37 -11.25 -0.53 -9.77
N ALA A 38 -11.77 0.21 -8.81
CA ALA A 38 -13.01 -0.10 -8.12
C ALA A 38 -14.21 0.56 -8.82
N GLN A 39 -15.40 0.03 -8.58
CA GLN A 39 -16.62 0.72 -9.02
C GLN A 39 -16.92 1.92 -8.12
N LYS A 40 -17.06 3.11 -8.71
CA LYS A 40 -17.35 4.36 -8.00
C LYS A 40 -16.36 4.58 -6.84
N PRO A 41 -15.06 4.67 -7.11
CA PRO A 41 -14.04 4.78 -6.07
C PRO A 41 -14.23 6.05 -5.24
N LYS A 42 -13.94 5.95 -3.95
CA LYS A 42 -13.97 7.06 -2.98
C LYS A 42 -12.57 7.53 -2.59
N ALA A 43 -11.58 6.68 -2.80
CA ALA A 43 -10.17 6.95 -2.51
C ALA A 43 -9.28 6.13 -3.43
N LEU A 44 -8.01 6.47 -3.47
CA LEU A 44 -6.96 5.73 -4.16
C LEU A 44 -5.81 5.45 -3.20
N VAL A 45 -5.31 4.20 -3.19
CA VAL A 45 -4.18 3.79 -2.37
C VAL A 45 -3.00 3.36 -3.23
N LEU A 46 -1.84 3.96 -2.99
CA LEU A 46 -0.56 3.62 -3.60
C LEU A 46 0.16 2.60 -2.72
N LEU A 47 0.41 1.41 -3.24
CA LEU A 47 0.96 0.26 -2.52
C LEU A 47 2.47 0.15 -2.78
N TYR A 48 3.29 0.46 -1.77
CA TYR A 48 4.75 0.36 -1.81
C TYR A 48 5.23 -0.92 -1.12
N PRO A 49 5.70 -1.92 -1.88
CA PRO A 49 6.08 -3.22 -1.34
C PRO A 49 7.37 -3.17 -0.52
N GLY A 50 7.56 -4.23 0.27
CA GLY A 50 8.77 -4.48 1.05
C GLY A 50 9.98 -4.88 0.21
N GLY A 51 11.05 -5.29 0.89
CA GLY A 51 12.31 -5.68 0.26
C GLY A 51 12.87 -4.57 -0.63
N GLY A 52 13.36 -4.91 -1.80
CA GLY A 52 13.87 -3.95 -2.79
C GLY A 52 12.81 -3.15 -3.55
N GLY A 53 11.52 -3.42 -3.32
CA GLY A 53 10.43 -2.72 -4.00
C GLY A 53 10.16 -3.19 -5.44
N LEU A 54 10.99 -4.06 -6.00
CA LEU A 54 10.87 -4.57 -7.37
C LEU A 54 9.70 -5.55 -7.48
N LEU A 55 8.68 -5.19 -8.22
CA LEU A 55 7.58 -6.08 -8.59
C LEU A 55 7.81 -6.73 -9.95
N LYS A 56 8.55 -6.09 -10.83
CA LYS A 56 8.81 -6.52 -12.22
C LYS A 56 7.49 -6.71 -12.98
N LEU A 57 6.64 -5.72 -12.92
CA LEU A 57 5.38 -5.67 -13.65
C LEU A 57 5.64 -5.72 -15.15
N GLN A 58 4.92 -6.61 -15.85
CA GLN A 58 4.94 -6.73 -17.31
C GLN A 58 3.95 -5.74 -17.94
N ASP A 59 3.98 -5.59 -19.26
CA ASP A 59 3.09 -4.68 -19.99
C ASP A 59 1.60 -5.05 -19.86
N ASP A 60 1.30 -6.31 -19.58
CA ASP A 60 -0.05 -6.82 -19.29
C ASP A 60 -0.42 -6.79 -17.79
N GLY A 61 0.42 -6.16 -16.97
CA GLY A 61 0.22 -6.06 -15.51
C GLY A 61 0.59 -7.31 -14.73
N LYS A 62 0.99 -8.40 -15.37
CA LYS A 62 1.41 -9.62 -14.67
C LYS A 62 2.75 -9.45 -13.99
N THR A 63 2.95 -10.19 -12.92
CA THR A 63 4.23 -10.32 -12.23
C THR A 63 4.37 -11.71 -11.62
N ARG A 64 5.62 -12.16 -11.48
CA ARG A 64 5.95 -13.36 -10.70
C ARG A 64 6.25 -13.05 -9.23
N ASN A 65 6.21 -11.78 -8.86
CA ASN A 65 6.40 -11.38 -7.46
C ASN A 65 5.23 -11.89 -6.63
N ARG A 66 5.52 -12.41 -5.45
CA ARG A 66 4.53 -13.01 -4.54
C ARG A 66 4.30 -12.16 -3.29
N HIS A 67 4.67 -10.89 -3.34
CA HIS A 67 4.46 -9.94 -2.24
C HIS A 67 2.99 -9.87 -1.83
N THR A 68 2.74 -9.64 -0.55
CA THR A 68 1.38 -9.53 0.02
C THR A 68 0.48 -8.60 -0.79
N PHE A 69 0.96 -7.44 -1.18
CA PHE A 69 0.17 -6.49 -1.97
C PHE A 69 -0.22 -7.05 -3.35
N VAL A 70 0.66 -7.83 -4.00
CA VAL A 70 0.34 -8.48 -5.28
C VAL A 70 -0.78 -9.51 -5.09
N ARG A 71 -0.73 -10.29 -4.01
CA ARG A 71 -1.75 -11.33 -3.73
C ARG A 71 -3.10 -10.75 -3.29
N SER A 72 -3.12 -9.51 -2.79
CA SER A 72 -4.30 -8.90 -2.18
C SER A 72 -4.83 -7.66 -2.92
N VAL A 73 -4.20 -7.25 -4.04
CA VAL A 73 -4.58 -6.01 -4.72
C VAL A 73 -6.03 -5.98 -5.19
N ASP A 74 -6.57 -7.12 -5.62
CA ASP A 74 -7.96 -7.20 -6.10
C ASP A 74 -9.00 -7.03 -4.99
N LEU A 75 -8.62 -7.24 -3.72
CA LEU A 75 -9.51 -7.10 -2.58
C LEU A 75 -9.97 -5.66 -2.33
N TRP A 76 -9.20 -4.67 -2.78
CA TRP A 76 -9.50 -3.26 -2.56
C TRP A 76 -10.78 -2.81 -3.27
N SER A 77 -11.07 -3.37 -4.44
CA SER A 77 -12.25 -3.04 -5.23
C SER A 77 -13.57 -3.26 -4.48
N GLN A 78 -13.61 -4.22 -3.56
CA GLN A 78 -14.77 -4.51 -2.70
C GLN A 78 -15.11 -3.36 -1.75
N TYR A 79 -14.14 -2.48 -1.48
CA TYR A 79 -14.27 -1.33 -0.57
C TYR A 79 -14.41 0.01 -1.30
N GLN A 80 -14.62 0.01 -2.62
CA GLN A 80 -14.67 1.24 -3.41
C GLN A 80 -13.37 2.06 -3.30
N ILE A 81 -12.23 1.39 -3.31
CA ILE A 81 -10.90 2.00 -3.27
C ILE A 81 -10.13 1.52 -4.49
N ASP A 82 -9.63 2.46 -5.28
CA ASP A 82 -8.68 2.17 -6.35
C ASP A 82 -7.34 1.79 -5.72
N ALA A 83 -6.75 0.70 -6.15
CA ALA A 83 -5.46 0.24 -5.64
C ALA A 83 -4.40 0.25 -6.74
N VAL A 84 -3.24 0.80 -6.42
CA VAL A 84 -2.13 0.93 -7.35
C VAL A 84 -0.90 0.23 -6.79
N LEU A 85 -0.47 -0.85 -7.44
CA LEU A 85 0.86 -1.42 -7.18
C LEU A 85 1.91 -0.51 -7.81
N VAL A 86 2.86 -0.04 -7.01
CA VAL A 86 3.98 0.78 -7.48
C VAL A 86 5.23 -0.08 -7.58
N ASP A 87 5.76 -0.21 -8.80
CA ASP A 87 7.00 -0.94 -9.08
C ASP A 87 8.18 0.04 -9.08
N THR A 88 9.24 -0.27 -8.36
CA THR A 88 10.45 0.55 -8.44
C THR A 88 11.30 0.17 -9.66
N PRO A 89 11.91 1.12 -10.38
CA PRO A 89 12.71 0.81 -11.56
C PRO A 89 14.04 0.12 -11.22
N TYR A 90 14.45 0.14 -9.96
CA TYR A 90 15.69 -0.47 -9.46
C TYR A 90 15.52 -1.01 -8.04
N ASP A 91 16.45 -1.86 -7.62
CA ASP A 91 16.45 -2.45 -6.27
C ASP A 91 16.83 -1.41 -5.21
N LEU A 92 15.90 -1.13 -4.30
CA LEU A 92 16.06 -0.26 -3.15
C LEU A 92 16.55 -1.02 -1.90
N GLY A 93 16.68 -2.35 -1.97
CA GLY A 93 16.94 -3.21 -0.82
C GLY A 93 18.42 -3.56 -0.59
N ASP A 94 19.37 -2.93 -1.29
CA ASP A 94 20.79 -3.20 -1.04
C ASP A 94 21.24 -2.59 0.30
N LEU A 95 21.01 -3.35 1.39
CA LEU A 95 21.32 -2.96 2.77
C LEU A 95 22.82 -2.66 3.01
N ARG A 96 23.73 -3.15 2.14
CA ARG A 96 25.18 -2.84 2.25
C ARG A 96 25.47 -1.37 1.94
N ARG A 97 24.54 -0.67 1.31
CA ARG A 97 24.64 0.74 0.95
C ARG A 97 23.71 1.64 1.76
N GLY A 98 23.14 1.12 2.86
CA GLY A 98 22.12 1.80 3.67
C GLY A 98 20.72 1.68 3.10
N ASP A 99 19.75 2.23 3.84
CA ASP A 99 18.38 2.31 3.34
C ASP A 99 18.31 3.31 2.18
N ARG A 100 17.88 2.83 1.00
CA ARG A 100 17.81 3.66 -0.19
C ARG A 100 16.46 4.31 -0.40
N ARG A 101 15.53 4.11 0.52
CA ARG A 101 14.18 4.66 0.39
C ARG A 101 14.08 6.12 0.78
N ASP A 102 15.11 6.68 1.41
CA ASP A 102 15.28 8.11 1.69
C ASP A 102 15.92 8.91 0.54
N ARG A 103 16.38 8.24 -0.51
CA ARG A 103 17.01 8.89 -1.66
C ARG A 103 16.09 9.92 -2.30
N ALA A 104 16.69 11.06 -2.67
CA ALA A 104 15.95 12.18 -3.28
C ALA A 104 15.22 11.79 -4.57
N ASP A 105 15.86 10.96 -5.43
CA ASP A 105 15.27 10.46 -6.67
C ASP A 105 14.09 9.52 -6.41
N HIS A 106 14.19 8.61 -5.43
CA HIS A 106 13.07 7.75 -5.06
C HIS A 106 11.90 8.57 -4.52
N LEU A 107 12.14 9.52 -3.62
CA LEU A 107 11.08 10.38 -3.07
C LEU A 107 10.48 11.32 -4.13
N ALA A 108 11.26 11.74 -5.14
CA ALA A 108 10.72 12.47 -6.30
C ALA A 108 9.73 11.61 -7.08
N ARG A 109 10.10 10.35 -7.40
CA ARG A 109 9.22 9.38 -8.07
C ARG A 109 7.93 9.13 -7.29
N VAL A 110 8.00 9.02 -5.96
CA VAL A 110 6.80 8.91 -5.12
C VAL A 110 5.88 10.11 -5.33
N GLY A 111 6.44 11.33 -5.34
CA GLY A 111 5.70 12.57 -5.59
C GLY A 111 5.06 12.59 -6.98
N GLU A 112 5.81 12.20 -8.02
CA GLU A 112 5.32 12.14 -9.39
C GLU A 112 4.16 11.15 -9.56
N VAL A 113 4.24 9.98 -8.93
CA VAL A 113 3.15 8.99 -8.92
C VAL A 113 1.90 9.56 -8.24
N ILE A 114 2.05 10.24 -7.11
CA ILE A 114 0.93 10.88 -6.41
C ILE A 114 0.28 11.93 -7.31
N GLU A 115 1.05 12.84 -7.87
CA GLU A 115 0.51 13.92 -8.72
C GLU A 115 -0.13 13.38 -10.01
N PHE A 116 0.45 12.32 -10.60
CA PHE A 116 -0.14 11.65 -11.76
C PHE A 116 -1.55 11.13 -11.45
N TYR A 117 -1.70 10.40 -10.34
CA TYR A 117 -2.99 9.80 -9.98
C TYR A 117 -3.99 10.84 -9.46
N LYS A 118 -3.57 11.85 -8.72
CA LYS A 118 -4.42 12.98 -8.32
C LYS A 118 -4.99 13.72 -9.52
N LYS A 119 -4.14 14.05 -10.50
CA LYS A 119 -4.54 14.73 -11.73
C LYS A 119 -5.50 13.89 -12.58
N LYS A 120 -5.28 12.56 -12.60
CA LYS A 120 -6.07 11.64 -13.43
C LYS A 120 -7.46 11.36 -12.86
N PHE A 121 -7.58 11.17 -11.54
CA PHE A 121 -8.80 10.65 -10.90
C PHE A 121 -9.47 11.62 -9.93
N ASN A 122 -8.78 12.67 -9.49
CA ASN A 122 -9.29 13.64 -8.50
C ASN A 122 -9.84 12.98 -7.22
N LEU A 123 -9.16 11.94 -6.74
CA LEU A 123 -9.50 11.19 -5.53
C LEU A 123 -8.53 11.52 -4.38
N PRO A 124 -8.97 11.37 -3.11
CA PRO A 124 -8.04 11.36 -1.97
C PRO A 124 -6.99 10.26 -2.16
N VAL A 125 -5.70 10.61 -2.11
CA VAL A 125 -4.59 9.68 -2.33
C VAL A 125 -3.96 9.30 -1.00
N TRP A 126 -3.84 8.00 -0.76
CA TRP A 126 -3.19 7.39 0.38
C TRP A 126 -1.91 6.67 -0.04
N ILE A 127 -0.91 6.63 0.84
CA ILE A 127 0.25 5.74 0.70
C ILE A 127 0.10 4.57 1.67
N PHE A 128 0.35 3.37 1.19
CA PHE A 128 0.45 2.18 2.02
C PHE A 128 1.80 1.49 1.81
N GLY A 129 2.65 1.52 2.81
CA GLY A 129 3.95 0.83 2.83
C GLY A 129 3.92 -0.44 3.67
N HIS A 130 4.50 -1.52 3.16
CA HIS A 130 4.70 -2.76 3.91
C HIS A 130 6.19 -3.05 4.07
N SER A 131 6.64 -3.49 5.27
CA SER A 131 8.03 -3.82 5.55
C SER A 131 8.96 -2.64 5.17
N MET A 132 9.98 -2.84 4.34
CA MET A 132 10.80 -1.73 3.81
C MET A 132 9.99 -0.64 3.09
N GLY A 133 8.80 -0.93 2.60
CA GLY A 133 7.87 0.07 2.06
C GLY A 133 7.39 1.09 3.09
N THR A 134 7.44 0.76 4.38
CA THR A 134 7.14 1.71 5.46
C THR A 134 8.13 2.86 5.52
N SER A 135 9.40 2.63 5.19
CA SER A 135 10.39 3.71 5.02
C SER A 135 10.01 4.65 3.88
N THR A 136 9.53 4.13 2.72
CA THR A 136 9.02 4.99 1.64
C THR A 136 7.89 5.90 2.14
N ALA A 137 6.91 5.33 2.83
CA ALA A 137 5.76 6.08 3.33
C ALA A 137 6.17 7.15 4.34
N THR A 138 7.02 6.80 5.32
CA THR A 138 7.41 7.72 6.39
C THR A 138 8.39 8.79 5.92
N TYR A 139 9.41 8.46 5.11
CA TYR A 139 10.32 9.46 4.56
C TYR A 139 9.62 10.45 3.64
N PHE A 140 8.70 9.97 2.81
CA PHE A 140 7.91 10.86 1.98
C PHE A 140 7.00 11.76 2.82
N ALA A 141 6.32 11.21 3.83
CA ALA A 141 5.48 11.95 4.76
C ALA A 141 6.26 13.07 5.47
N ASN A 142 7.43 12.76 6.01
CA ASN A 142 8.30 13.73 6.67
C ASN A 142 8.80 14.83 5.72
N LYS A 143 9.01 14.49 4.44
CA LYS A 143 9.45 15.46 3.43
C LYS A 143 8.36 16.44 3.02
N VAL A 144 7.12 15.96 2.82
CA VAL A 144 6.05 16.79 2.27
C VAL A 144 5.25 17.55 3.32
N LYS A 145 5.05 16.99 4.51
CA LYS A 145 4.40 17.62 5.69
C LYS A 145 3.06 18.34 5.43
N THR A 146 2.54 18.25 4.21
CA THR A 146 1.42 19.04 3.70
C THR A 146 0.25 18.16 3.26
N ASN A 147 -0.86 18.78 2.87
CA ASN A 147 -2.09 18.14 2.41
C ASN A 147 -1.99 17.46 1.02
N SER A 148 -0.78 17.07 0.58
CA SER A 148 -0.62 16.31 -0.66
C SER A 148 -1.17 14.88 -0.56
N LEU A 149 -1.27 14.36 0.66
CA LEU A 149 -1.81 13.04 0.99
C LEU A 149 -3.06 13.17 1.84
N ALA A 150 -4.01 12.26 1.66
CA ALA A 150 -5.13 12.06 2.57
C ALA A 150 -4.68 11.36 3.87
N GLY A 151 -3.65 10.51 3.79
CA GLY A 151 -3.04 9.82 4.93
C GLY A 151 -2.04 8.77 4.51
N ILE A 152 -1.46 8.09 5.49
CA ILE A 152 -0.57 6.95 5.27
C ILE A 152 -0.98 5.73 6.09
N ILE A 153 -0.67 4.56 5.54
CA ILE A 153 -0.77 3.28 6.22
C ILE A 153 0.61 2.63 6.18
N ILE A 154 1.04 2.10 7.30
CA ILE A 154 2.30 1.36 7.44
C ILE A 154 2.00 -0.02 8.03
N ALA A 155 2.61 -1.07 7.49
CA ALA A 155 2.41 -2.43 8.00
C ALA A 155 3.73 -3.20 8.09
N GLY A 156 3.89 -4.01 9.16
CA GLY A 156 5.17 -4.65 9.42
C GLY A 156 6.28 -3.60 9.44
N THR A 157 6.12 -2.60 10.31
CA THR A 157 6.93 -1.37 10.34
C THR A 157 8.40 -1.67 10.61
N VAL A 158 9.28 -1.16 9.75
CA VAL A 158 10.73 -1.29 9.99
C VAL A 158 11.16 -0.49 11.21
N ARG A 159 12.15 -1.00 11.93
CA ARG A 159 12.67 -0.40 13.18
C ARG A 159 13.18 1.04 13.03
N THR A 160 13.62 1.42 11.83
CA THR A 160 14.14 2.76 11.53
C THR A 160 13.09 3.76 11.07
N ALA A 161 11.84 3.33 10.88
CA ALA A 161 10.78 4.23 10.48
C ALA A 161 10.42 5.19 11.61
N SER A 162 10.22 6.46 11.27
CA SER A 162 9.78 7.50 12.19
C SER A 162 8.91 8.54 11.49
N LEU A 163 8.10 9.25 12.24
CA LEU A 163 7.28 10.34 11.73
C LEU A 163 7.52 11.61 12.56
N ASP A 164 7.78 12.70 11.86
CA ASP A 164 7.96 14.02 12.49
C ASP A 164 6.64 14.51 13.10
N ASP A 165 6.72 15.32 14.15
CA ASP A 165 5.54 15.85 14.88
C ASP A 165 4.67 16.78 14.04
N ASP A 166 5.20 17.35 12.97
CA ASP A 166 4.48 18.23 12.06
C ASP A 166 3.75 17.51 10.91
N VAL A 167 3.89 16.18 10.79
CA VAL A 167 3.00 15.34 9.95
C VAL A 167 1.62 15.30 10.60
N LYS A 168 0.59 15.86 9.94
CA LYS A 168 -0.75 16.06 10.53
C LYS A 168 -1.86 15.20 9.90
N PHE A 169 -1.61 14.55 8.79
CA PHE A 169 -2.60 13.67 8.18
C PHE A 169 -2.77 12.35 8.96
N PRO A 170 -3.89 11.63 8.76
CA PRO A 170 -4.16 10.36 9.42
C PRO A 170 -3.08 9.30 9.20
N VAL A 171 -2.76 8.55 10.25
CA VAL A 171 -1.76 7.47 10.24
C VAL A 171 -2.36 6.19 10.82
N LEU A 172 -2.32 5.10 10.03
CA LEU A 172 -2.63 3.75 10.51
C LEU A 172 -1.37 2.91 10.51
N ALA A 173 -1.05 2.28 11.64
CA ALA A 173 -0.08 1.18 11.69
C ALA A 173 -0.84 -0.16 11.79
N ILE A 174 -0.43 -1.15 11.01
CA ILE A 174 -0.97 -2.52 11.08
C ILE A 174 0.19 -3.47 11.36
N HIS A 175 0.05 -4.33 12.35
CA HIS A 175 1.07 -5.33 12.67
C HIS A 175 0.45 -6.70 12.91
N HIS A 176 1.16 -7.76 12.53
CA HIS A 176 0.73 -9.12 12.88
C HIS A 176 1.28 -9.49 14.24
N ILE A 177 0.45 -9.99 15.16
CA ILE A 177 0.84 -10.29 16.54
C ILE A 177 2.02 -11.26 16.64
N ASN A 178 2.13 -12.19 15.69
CA ASN A 178 3.16 -13.21 15.62
C ASN A 178 4.30 -12.88 14.65
N ASP A 179 4.44 -11.60 14.21
CA ASP A 179 5.57 -11.21 13.35
C ASP A 179 6.90 -11.40 14.08
N GLN A 180 7.75 -12.29 13.57
CA GLN A 180 9.07 -12.62 14.10
C GLN A 180 10.21 -12.04 13.27
N CYS A 181 9.91 -11.22 12.26
CA CYS A 181 10.95 -10.59 11.45
C CYS A 181 11.71 -9.54 12.28
N ALA A 182 12.99 -9.81 12.55
CA ALA A 182 13.81 -8.98 13.46
C ALA A 182 13.95 -7.51 12.99
N GLY A 183 13.84 -7.24 11.69
CA GLY A 183 13.88 -5.89 11.12
C GLY A 183 12.62 -5.08 11.35
N THR A 184 11.51 -5.75 11.68
CA THR A 184 10.16 -5.17 11.80
C THR A 184 9.47 -5.65 13.08
N PRO A 185 10.02 -5.38 14.28
CA PRO A 185 9.39 -5.83 15.52
C PRO A 185 8.05 -5.10 15.73
N PRO A 186 7.04 -5.73 16.38
CA PRO A 186 5.76 -5.09 16.70
C PRO A 186 5.91 -3.75 17.41
N SER A 187 6.90 -3.61 18.30
CA SER A 187 7.21 -2.36 18.99
C SER A 187 7.48 -1.18 18.04
N ALA A 188 8.01 -1.41 16.84
CA ALA A 188 8.23 -0.32 15.87
C ALA A 188 6.92 0.32 15.40
N SER A 189 5.84 -0.46 15.28
CA SER A 189 4.50 0.07 14.99
C SER A 189 3.89 0.77 16.21
N GLU A 190 4.08 0.20 17.39
CA GLU A 190 3.64 0.77 18.67
C GLU A 190 4.30 2.13 18.92
N ASP A 191 5.62 2.21 18.79
CA ASP A 191 6.42 3.42 19.03
C ASP A 191 6.04 4.56 18.08
N ILE A 192 5.83 4.26 16.79
CA ILE A 192 5.40 5.26 15.82
C ILE A 192 4.04 5.86 16.18
N ILE A 193 3.08 5.02 16.59
CA ILE A 193 1.75 5.51 16.98
C ILE A 193 1.79 6.24 18.32
N ALA A 194 2.55 5.74 19.29
CA ALA A 194 2.72 6.37 20.61
C ALA A 194 3.39 7.75 20.52
N SER A 195 4.29 7.95 19.53
CA SER A 195 4.97 9.23 19.29
C SER A 195 4.08 10.28 18.63
N ARG A 196 2.90 9.93 18.11
CA ARG A 196 2.05 10.91 17.40
C ARG A 196 1.48 11.96 18.32
N PRO A 197 1.43 13.23 17.90
CA PRO A 197 0.79 14.28 18.66
C PRO A 197 -0.68 13.97 18.95
N LYS A 198 -1.16 14.28 20.17
CA LYS A 198 -2.54 13.97 20.63
C LYS A 198 -3.65 14.53 19.75
N ASN A 199 -3.37 15.56 18.97
CA ASN A 199 -4.34 16.21 18.06
C ASN A 199 -4.27 15.64 16.62
N THR A 200 -3.60 14.53 16.41
CA THR A 200 -3.55 13.83 15.11
C THR A 200 -4.35 12.53 15.16
N VAL A 201 -4.95 12.16 14.04
CA VAL A 201 -5.61 10.86 13.91
C VAL A 201 -4.54 9.80 13.73
N SER A 202 -4.44 8.89 14.69
CA SER A 202 -3.49 7.77 14.59
C SER A 202 -4.05 6.53 15.29
N ARG A 203 -3.81 5.36 14.72
CA ARG A 203 -4.31 4.09 15.24
C ARG A 203 -3.34 2.95 14.96
N LEU A 204 -3.25 2.01 15.90
CA LEU A 204 -2.62 0.70 15.72
C LEU A 204 -3.70 -0.37 15.58
N GLU A 205 -3.59 -1.20 14.57
CA GLU A 205 -4.41 -2.40 14.38
C GLU A 205 -3.53 -3.64 14.44
N ILE A 206 -3.95 -4.62 15.23
CA ILE A 206 -3.26 -5.90 15.34
C ILE A 206 -4.04 -6.97 14.58
N ILE A 207 -3.34 -7.72 13.75
CA ILE A 207 -3.89 -8.86 13.01
C ILE A 207 -3.44 -10.16 13.68
N GLU A 208 -4.37 -11.09 13.80
CA GLU A 208 -4.16 -12.42 14.37
C GLU A 208 -4.57 -13.50 13.37
N GLY A 209 -4.11 -14.72 13.58
CA GLY A 209 -4.47 -15.87 12.75
C GLY A 209 -3.51 -16.08 11.58
N GLY A 210 -3.99 -16.76 10.53
CA GLY A 210 -3.18 -17.09 9.37
C GLY A 210 -2.12 -18.17 9.63
N ALA A 211 -1.10 -18.17 8.80
CA ALA A 211 -0.01 -19.16 8.88
C ALA A 211 1.34 -18.53 8.49
N SER A 212 2.41 -19.13 8.97
CA SER A 212 3.77 -18.76 8.60
C SER A 212 4.44 -19.93 7.88
N ASP A 213 4.96 -19.67 6.68
CA ASP A 213 5.70 -20.63 5.88
C ASP A 213 6.99 -19.98 5.37
N GLY A 214 8.09 -20.73 5.42
CA GLY A 214 9.40 -20.28 4.98
C GLY A 214 10.10 -19.35 5.97
N ASN A 215 10.85 -18.36 5.44
CA ASN A 215 11.57 -17.39 6.26
C ASN A 215 10.60 -16.41 6.94
N VAL A 216 10.84 -16.09 8.20
CA VAL A 216 9.94 -15.24 9.02
C VAL A 216 9.74 -13.83 8.48
N CYS A 217 10.62 -13.33 7.61
CA CYS A 217 10.50 -12.03 6.94
C CYS A 217 9.89 -12.13 5.52
N ASP A 218 9.49 -13.31 5.08
CA ASP A 218 8.94 -13.51 3.74
C ASP A 218 7.44 -13.24 3.67
N SER A 219 6.95 -13.08 2.45
CA SER A 219 5.53 -12.77 2.18
C SER A 219 4.56 -13.87 2.58
N PHE A 220 5.01 -15.10 2.77
CA PHE A 220 4.20 -16.24 3.25
C PHE A 220 4.35 -16.51 4.75
N ALA A 221 5.08 -15.66 5.47
CA ALA A 221 5.13 -15.67 6.93
C ALA A 221 4.03 -14.76 7.54
N TYR A 222 3.94 -14.72 8.86
CA TYR A 222 3.10 -13.76 9.57
C TYR A 222 3.47 -12.31 9.24
N HIS A 223 4.76 -12.03 9.00
CA HIS A 223 5.22 -10.74 8.49
C HIS A 223 4.50 -10.31 7.22
N GLY A 224 4.23 -11.25 6.31
CA GLY A 224 3.50 -11.01 5.06
C GLY A 224 1.99 -11.15 5.18
N PHE A 225 1.42 -11.24 6.39
CA PHE A 225 -0.03 -11.39 6.61
C PHE A 225 -0.63 -12.60 5.88
N ASN A 226 0.15 -13.67 5.75
CA ASN A 226 -0.24 -14.87 4.99
C ASN A 226 -1.51 -15.50 5.57
N GLN A 227 -2.51 -15.72 4.69
CA GLN A 227 -3.86 -16.23 5.00
C GLN A 227 -4.72 -15.26 5.85
N THR A 228 -4.26 -14.02 6.08
CA THR A 228 -5.04 -12.97 6.74
C THR A 228 -5.22 -11.74 5.83
N GLU A 229 -4.89 -11.84 4.54
CA GLU A 229 -5.00 -10.76 3.58
C GLU A 229 -6.39 -10.10 3.55
N PRO A 230 -7.53 -10.83 3.64
CA PRO A 230 -8.84 -10.19 3.65
C PRO A 230 -9.05 -9.29 4.87
N GLU A 231 -8.66 -9.71 6.07
CA GLU A 231 -8.78 -8.88 7.28
C GLU A 231 -7.78 -7.72 7.26
N PHE A 232 -6.56 -7.96 6.81
CA PHE A 232 -5.53 -6.94 6.62
C PHE A 232 -6.01 -5.80 5.72
N ILE A 233 -6.54 -6.12 4.53
CA ILE A 233 -7.06 -5.11 3.61
C ILE A 233 -8.32 -4.45 4.15
N LYS A 234 -9.22 -5.19 4.80
CA LYS A 234 -10.42 -4.66 5.41
C LYS A 234 -10.11 -3.57 6.44
N ARG A 235 -9.14 -3.81 7.36
CA ARG A 235 -8.74 -2.83 8.38
C ARG A 235 -8.19 -1.54 7.73
N ALA A 236 -7.32 -1.70 6.74
CA ALA A 236 -6.79 -0.58 5.98
C ALA A 236 -7.90 0.21 5.26
N ALA A 237 -8.80 -0.49 4.56
CA ALA A 237 -9.91 0.13 3.83
C ALA A 237 -10.90 0.86 4.75
N GLN A 238 -11.23 0.27 5.89
CA GLN A 238 -12.11 0.92 6.88
C GLN A 238 -11.49 2.21 7.43
N PHE A 239 -10.19 2.22 7.66
CA PHE A 239 -9.49 3.43 8.10
C PHE A 239 -9.53 4.52 7.01
N ILE A 240 -9.19 4.18 5.76
CA ILE A 240 -9.26 5.10 4.62
C ILE A 240 -10.66 5.73 4.49
N LEU A 241 -11.71 4.92 4.56
CA LEU A 241 -13.08 5.38 4.33
C LEU A 241 -13.68 6.18 5.49
N SER A 242 -13.04 6.16 6.66
CA SER A 242 -13.49 6.90 7.84
C SER A 242 -12.79 8.26 8.01
N HIS A 243 -11.84 8.59 7.16
CA HIS A 243 -11.04 9.82 7.22
C HIS A 243 -10.83 10.47 5.85
#